data_e4cf8eefc90df1d556ed1548f270f6f0
#
_entry.id   e4cf8eefc90df1d556ed1548f270f6f0
#
_cell.length_a   1.000
_cell.length_b   1.000
_cell.length_c   1.000
_cell.angle_alpha   90.00
_cell.angle_beta   90.00
_cell.angle_gamma   90.00
#
_symmetry.space_group_name_H-M   'P 1'
#
loop_
_entity.id
_entity.type
_entity.pdbx_description
1 polymer ?
#
loop_
_entity_poly.entity_id
_entity_poly.type
_entity_poly.pdbx_seq_one_letter_code
_entity_poly.pdbx_strand_id
1 'polypeptide(L)'
;MTRIVNAVQIDRPPADVLDYVTAPLNWPQWHPSSVSVDVNTGQSLRISEQVREVIVVGGRRDRVLWVVREYDRPHRWVIEGRGERGGTAIITYRLSPAGRGTAFERDLVYQVSGIVLRLLDVLFIRGRMRAGSRQALEQLKRVLESSNTSGIGSPA
;
A
#
# COMPACT_ATOMS: atom_id res chain seq x y z
N MET A 1 12.20 -13.61 -7.25
CA MET A 1 11.77 -12.73 -6.16
C MET A 1 12.29 -11.33 -6.43
N THR A 2 11.41 -10.35 -6.43
CA THR A 2 11.75 -8.94 -6.68
C THR A 2 11.37 -8.11 -5.46
N ARG A 3 12.26 -7.20 -5.04
CA ARG A 3 12.04 -6.29 -3.92
C ARG A 3 12.04 -4.83 -4.39
N ILE A 4 11.08 -4.06 -3.91
CA ILE A 4 10.94 -2.62 -4.17
C ILE A 4 10.72 -1.91 -2.85
N VAL A 5 11.61 -0.99 -2.50
CA VAL A 5 11.51 -0.17 -1.30
C VAL A 5 11.34 1.29 -1.73
N ASN A 6 10.34 1.95 -1.18
CA ASN A 6 10.11 3.38 -1.34
C ASN A 6 9.79 4.00 0.00
N ALA A 7 10.21 5.24 0.19
CA ALA A 7 9.94 5.98 1.41
C ALA A 7 9.48 7.40 1.07
N VAL A 8 8.67 7.98 1.95
CA VAL A 8 8.19 9.35 1.85
C VAL A 8 8.03 9.93 3.26
N GLN A 9 8.23 11.23 3.39
CA GLN A 9 7.90 11.95 4.62
C GLN A 9 6.52 12.60 4.48
N ILE A 10 5.65 12.35 5.46
CA ILE A 10 4.26 12.83 5.50
C ILE A 10 4.09 13.68 6.75
N ASP A 11 3.55 14.89 6.60
CA ASP A 11 3.29 15.84 7.70
C ASP A 11 2.01 15.47 8.47
N ARG A 12 1.97 14.24 8.99
CA ARG A 12 0.92 13.68 9.83
C ARG A 12 1.52 12.73 10.86
N PRO A 13 0.91 12.59 12.06
CA PRO A 13 1.39 11.66 13.08
C PRO A 13 1.43 10.20 12.58
N PRO A 14 2.38 9.37 13.05
CA PRO A 14 2.50 7.97 12.61
C PRO A 14 1.23 7.14 12.78
N ALA A 15 0.48 7.38 13.85
CA ALA A 15 -0.78 6.67 14.08
C ALA A 15 -1.83 6.98 13.02
N ASP A 16 -1.97 8.24 12.62
CA ASP A 16 -2.92 8.65 11.58
C ASP A 16 -2.54 8.07 10.22
N VAL A 17 -1.23 8.09 9.90
CA VAL A 17 -0.73 7.51 8.65
C VAL A 17 -0.99 6.00 8.62
N LEU A 18 -0.65 5.28 9.69
CA LEU A 18 -0.87 3.84 9.75
C LEU A 18 -2.36 3.49 9.63
N ASP A 19 -3.21 4.15 10.40
CA ASP A 19 -4.66 3.88 10.37
C ASP A 19 -5.24 4.09 8.96
N TYR A 20 -4.75 5.09 8.22
CA TYR A 20 -5.19 5.35 6.86
C TYR A 20 -4.72 4.29 5.86
N VAL A 21 -3.42 3.93 5.88
CA VAL A 21 -2.85 3.01 4.89
C VAL A 21 -3.24 1.55 5.11
N THR A 22 -3.63 1.19 6.34
CA THR A 22 -4.06 -0.18 6.68
C THR A 22 -5.57 -0.40 6.57
N ALA A 23 -6.35 0.65 6.29
CA ALA A 23 -7.78 0.57 6.00
C ALA A 23 -8.00 0.32 4.50
N PRO A 24 -8.49 -0.86 4.09
CA PRO A 24 -8.51 -1.24 2.66
C PRO A 24 -9.37 -0.36 1.78
N LEU A 25 -10.46 0.23 2.30
CA LEU A 25 -11.29 1.16 1.52
C LEU A 25 -10.54 2.39 1.00
N ASN A 26 -9.42 2.72 1.64
CA ASN A 26 -8.57 3.83 1.20
C ASN A 26 -7.59 3.46 0.09
N TRP A 27 -7.32 2.16 -0.13
CA TRP A 27 -6.27 1.74 -1.07
C TRP A 27 -6.45 2.27 -2.49
N PRO A 28 -7.66 2.22 -3.09
CA PRO A 28 -7.86 2.78 -4.43
C PRO A 28 -7.65 4.29 -4.52
N GLN A 29 -7.66 5.01 -3.39
CA GLN A 29 -7.50 6.46 -3.37
C GLN A 29 -6.04 6.91 -3.51
N TRP A 30 -5.10 6.06 -3.11
CA TRP A 30 -3.69 6.41 -3.15
C TRP A 30 -2.81 5.43 -3.94
N HIS A 31 -3.21 4.17 -4.09
CA HIS A 31 -2.42 3.18 -4.81
C HIS A 31 -2.96 2.98 -6.23
N PRO A 32 -2.21 3.38 -7.28
CA PRO A 32 -2.72 3.36 -8.66
C PRO A 32 -3.03 1.96 -9.20
N SER A 33 -2.45 0.91 -8.62
CA SER A 33 -2.76 -0.47 -9.01
C SER A 33 -4.01 -1.03 -8.34
N SER A 34 -4.51 -0.41 -7.27
CA SER A 34 -5.71 -0.85 -6.54
C SER A 34 -6.95 -0.36 -7.27
N VAL A 35 -7.83 -1.27 -7.64
CA VAL A 35 -9.08 -0.96 -8.35
C VAL A 35 -10.27 -0.99 -7.42
N SER A 36 -10.39 -2.06 -6.65
CA SER A 36 -11.47 -2.24 -5.69
C SER A 36 -11.09 -3.24 -4.61
N VAL A 37 -11.71 -3.12 -3.46
CA VAL A 37 -11.55 -4.01 -2.32
C VAL A 37 -12.91 -4.55 -1.87
N ASP A 38 -12.93 -5.79 -1.44
CA ASP A 38 -14.15 -6.47 -0.96
C ASP A 38 -14.19 -6.38 0.58
N VAL A 39 -14.54 -5.20 1.07
CA VAL A 39 -14.77 -4.92 2.49
C VAL A 39 -15.91 -3.92 2.65
N ASN A 40 -16.56 -3.97 3.80
CA ASN A 40 -17.65 -3.07 4.19
C ASN A 40 -17.30 -2.17 5.39
N THR A 41 -16.04 -2.17 5.81
CA THR A 41 -15.55 -1.37 6.94
C THR A 41 -14.41 -0.46 6.52
N GLY A 42 -14.42 0.79 7.01
CA GLY A 42 -13.32 1.74 6.85
C GLY A 42 -12.20 1.60 7.90
N GLN A 43 -12.23 0.53 8.70
CA GLN A 43 -11.24 0.31 9.75
C GLN A 43 -9.99 -0.38 9.23
N SER A 44 -8.88 -0.18 9.96
CA SER A 44 -7.63 -0.89 9.74
C SER A 44 -7.77 -2.38 9.89
N LEU A 45 -7.19 -3.15 8.99
CA LEU A 45 -7.10 -4.60 9.12
C LEU A 45 -6.11 -4.99 10.23
N ARG A 46 -6.54 -5.88 11.09
CA ARG A 46 -5.76 -6.44 12.21
C ARG A 46 -5.19 -7.81 11.86
N ILE A 47 -4.36 -8.34 12.75
CA ILE A 47 -3.72 -9.66 12.61
C ILE A 47 -4.77 -10.72 12.26
N SER A 48 -4.45 -11.56 11.27
CA SER A 48 -5.26 -12.65 10.71
C SER A 48 -6.49 -12.22 9.92
N GLU A 49 -6.84 -10.93 9.90
CA GLU A 49 -7.91 -10.46 9.02
C GLU A 49 -7.52 -10.55 7.55
N GLN A 50 -8.51 -10.74 6.70
CA GLN A 50 -8.35 -10.97 5.28
C GLN A 50 -9.18 -10.00 4.45
N VAL A 51 -8.68 -9.67 3.28
CA VAL A 51 -9.39 -8.87 2.29
C VAL A 51 -9.06 -9.34 0.86
N ARG A 52 -10.05 -9.30 -0.01
CA ARG A 52 -9.84 -9.46 -1.44
C ARG A 52 -9.73 -8.12 -2.12
N GLU A 53 -8.72 -7.98 -2.94
CA GLU A 53 -8.45 -6.78 -3.73
C GLU A 53 -8.37 -7.14 -5.21
N VAL A 54 -8.95 -6.32 -6.05
CA VAL A 54 -8.71 -6.34 -7.50
C VAL A 54 -7.62 -5.34 -7.82
N ILE A 55 -6.53 -5.84 -8.39
CA ILE A 55 -5.40 -5.02 -8.82
C ILE A 55 -5.22 -5.04 -10.33
N VAL A 56 -4.58 -4.01 -10.86
CA VAL A 56 -4.11 -3.95 -12.26
C VAL A 56 -2.62 -3.67 -12.26
N VAL A 57 -1.85 -4.60 -12.76
CA VAL A 57 -0.39 -4.48 -12.90
C VAL A 57 0.02 -4.81 -14.33
N GLY A 58 0.74 -3.89 -14.96
CA GLY A 58 1.19 -4.08 -16.34
C GLY A 58 0.05 -4.25 -17.36
N GLY A 59 -1.12 -3.66 -17.09
CA GLY A 59 -2.33 -3.79 -17.91
C GLY A 59 -3.12 -5.10 -17.67
N ARG A 60 -2.68 -5.93 -16.73
CA ARG A 60 -3.35 -7.19 -16.39
C ARG A 60 -4.07 -7.06 -15.04
N ARG A 61 -5.33 -7.49 -15.02
CA ARG A 61 -6.14 -7.55 -13.81
C ARG A 61 -5.89 -8.88 -13.10
N ASP A 62 -5.71 -8.82 -11.79
CA ASP A 62 -5.65 -9.99 -10.91
C ASP A 62 -6.48 -9.75 -9.64
N ARG A 63 -6.88 -10.82 -8.99
CA ARG A 63 -7.49 -10.79 -7.66
C ARG A 63 -6.51 -11.34 -6.66
N VAL A 64 -6.29 -10.58 -5.60
CA VAL A 64 -5.34 -10.93 -4.54
C VAL A 64 -6.10 -11.11 -3.24
N LEU A 65 -5.89 -12.23 -2.59
CA LEU A 65 -6.29 -12.44 -1.20
C LEU A 65 -5.14 -12.01 -0.30
N TRP A 66 -5.38 -10.99 0.49
CA TRP A 66 -4.44 -10.48 1.48
C TRP A 66 -4.78 -11.00 2.86
N VAL A 67 -3.74 -11.29 3.66
CA VAL A 67 -3.84 -11.70 5.08
C VAL A 67 -2.85 -10.89 5.89
N VAL A 68 -3.31 -10.24 6.96
CA VAL A 68 -2.43 -9.49 7.87
C VAL A 68 -1.61 -10.45 8.73
N ARG A 69 -0.30 -10.28 8.71
CA ARG A 69 0.67 -11.13 9.45
C ARG A 69 1.21 -10.45 10.70
N GLU A 70 1.40 -9.14 10.65
CA GLU A 70 1.88 -8.36 11.78
C GLU A 70 1.10 -7.04 11.88
N TYR A 71 0.85 -6.58 13.08
CA TYR A 71 0.25 -5.31 13.39
C TYR A 71 0.81 -4.76 14.71
N ASP A 72 1.75 -3.85 14.59
CA ASP A 72 2.37 -3.13 15.71
C ASP A 72 2.16 -1.62 15.51
N ARG A 73 1.06 -1.10 16.03
CA ARG A 73 0.67 0.30 15.86
C ARG A 73 1.46 1.20 16.82
N PRO A 74 2.01 2.30 16.34
CA PRO A 74 1.95 2.87 14.99
C PRO A 74 3.16 2.56 14.10
N HIS A 75 3.98 1.55 14.41
CA HIS A 75 5.33 1.40 13.87
C HIS A 75 5.41 0.46 12.67
N ARG A 76 4.60 -0.61 12.67
CA ARG A 76 4.79 -1.69 11.70
C ARG A 76 3.50 -2.42 11.35
N TRP A 77 3.36 -2.77 10.08
CA TRP A 77 2.28 -3.60 9.57
C TRP A 77 2.81 -4.46 8.43
N VAL A 78 2.43 -5.74 8.41
CA VAL A 78 2.83 -6.69 7.38
C VAL A 78 1.61 -7.42 6.85
N ILE A 79 1.49 -7.47 5.54
CA ILE A 79 0.42 -8.18 4.83
C ILE A 79 1.01 -9.09 3.76
N GLU A 80 0.49 -10.31 3.68
CA GLU A 80 0.86 -11.31 2.67
C GLU A 80 -0.29 -11.50 1.69
N GLY A 81 0.01 -11.44 0.40
CA GLY A 81 -0.95 -11.58 -0.68
C GLY A 81 -0.69 -12.79 -1.58
N ARG A 82 -1.78 -13.41 -2.02
CA ARG A 82 -1.77 -14.48 -3.03
C ARG A 82 -2.73 -14.12 -4.14
N GLY A 83 -2.20 -13.96 -5.35
CA GLY A 83 -2.99 -13.74 -6.56
C GLY A 83 -3.61 -15.03 -7.09
N GLU A 84 -4.79 -14.94 -7.66
CA GLU A 84 -5.46 -16.09 -8.32
C GLU A 84 -4.63 -16.66 -9.47
N ARG A 85 -3.75 -15.84 -10.06
CA ARG A 85 -2.83 -16.25 -11.14
C ARG A 85 -1.50 -16.82 -10.61
N GLY A 86 -1.41 -17.11 -9.31
CA GLY A 86 -0.27 -17.79 -8.68
C GLY A 86 0.88 -16.89 -8.25
N GLY A 87 0.75 -15.56 -8.35
CA GLY A 87 1.72 -14.61 -7.80
C GLY A 87 1.61 -14.52 -6.27
N THR A 88 2.71 -14.16 -5.61
CA THR A 88 2.74 -13.88 -4.17
C THR A 88 3.39 -12.54 -3.91
N ALA A 89 2.98 -11.87 -2.84
CA ALA A 89 3.57 -10.62 -2.41
C ALA A 89 3.57 -10.50 -0.88
N ILE A 90 4.59 -9.85 -0.34
CA ILE A 90 4.63 -9.42 1.06
C ILE A 90 4.86 -7.92 1.03
N ILE A 91 4.00 -7.18 1.70
CA ILE A 91 4.14 -5.74 1.88
C ILE A 91 4.39 -5.48 3.35
N THR A 92 5.47 -4.76 3.64
CA THR A 92 5.78 -4.27 4.98
C THR A 92 5.72 -2.74 4.97
N TYR A 93 4.93 -2.18 5.87
CA TYR A 93 4.97 -0.76 6.22
C TYR A 93 5.80 -0.58 7.48
N ARG A 94 6.71 0.40 7.46
CA ARG A 94 7.46 0.86 8.62
C ARG A 94 7.26 2.36 8.78
N LEU A 95 6.93 2.76 9.97
CA LEU A 95 6.66 4.15 10.31
C LEU A 95 7.52 4.56 11.50
N SER A 96 8.12 5.73 11.39
CA SER A 96 8.86 6.34 12.49
C SER A 96 8.57 7.85 12.53
N PRO A 97 8.59 8.46 13.73
CA PRO A 97 8.50 9.92 13.83
C PRO A 97 9.63 10.61 13.07
N ALA A 98 9.31 11.66 12.33
CA ALA A 98 10.27 12.48 11.60
C ALA A 98 9.81 13.94 11.63
N GLY A 99 10.52 14.79 12.40
CA GLY A 99 10.07 16.15 12.63
C GLY A 99 8.69 16.20 13.27
N ARG A 100 7.77 16.93 12.63
CA ARG A 100 6.34 17.00 13.04
C ARG A 100 5.47 15.89 12.44
N GLY A 101 6.06 15.06 11.60
CA GLY A 101 5.33 14.06 10.84
C GLY A 101 5.91 12.66 10.97
N THR A 102 5.84 11.93 9.87
CA THR A 102 6.17 10.51 9.79
C THR A 102 7.10 10.24 8.61
N ALA A 103 8.17 9.48 8.85
CA ALA A 103 8.88 8.77 7.81
C ALA A 103 8.15 7.45 7.56
N PHE A 104 7.52 7.33 6.39
CA PHE A 104 6.78 6.15 5.95
C PHE A 104 7.58 5.40 4.89
N GLU A 105 7.87 4.14 5.17
CA GLU A 105 8.54 3.22 4.24
C GLU A 105 7.60 2.08 3.85
N ARG A 106 7.52 1.82 2.55
CA ARG A 106 6.84 0.67 1.97
C ARG A 106 7.84 -0.26 1.30
N ASP A 107 7.95 -1.47 1.82
CA ASP A 107 8.81 -2.53 1.31
C ASP A 107 7.93 -3.62 0.70
N LEU A 108 8.00 -3.78 -0.61
CA LEU A 108 7.26 -4.77 -1.37
C LEU A 108 8.22 -5.85 -1.86
N VAL A 109 7.98 -7.08 -1.45
CA VAL A 109 8.63 -8.26 -2.00
C VAL A 109 7.58 -9.07 -2.74
N TYR A 110 7.81 -9.36 -4.02
CA TYR A 110 6.86 -10.14 -4.80
C TYR A 110 7.53 -11.18 -5.69
N GLN A 111 6.76 -12.19 -6.06
CA GLN A 111 7.15 -13.23 -6.98
C GLN A 111 5.99 -13.51 -7.95
N VAL A 112 6.31 -13.51 -9.24
CA VAL A 112 5.37 -13.94 -10.29
C VAL A 112 5.58 -15.41 -10.62
N SER A 113 4.49 -16.12 -10.93
CA SER A 113 4.56 -17.53 -11.30
C SER A 113 4.71 -17.70 -12.81
N GLY A 114 5.50 -18.70 -13.21
CA GLY A 114 5.72 -19.05 -14.62
C GLY A 114 6.95 -18.41 -15.24
N ILE A 115 7.63 -19.17 -16.13
CA ILE A 115 8.89 -18.76 -16.76
C ILE A 115 8.69 -17.55 -17.66
N VAL A 116 7.62 -17.51 -18.44
CA VAL A 116 7.30 -16.38 -19.35
C VAL A 116 7.05 -15.10 -18.56
N LEU A 117 6.30 -15.20 -17.45
CA LEU A 117 6.03 -14.03 -16.59
C LEU A 117 7.29 -13.54 -15.88
N ARG A 118 8.22 -14.43 -15.51
CA ARG A 118 9.51 -14.03 -14.92
C ARG A 118 10.38 -13.25 -15.90
N LEU A 119 10.39 -13.66 -17.18
CA LEU A 119 11.10 -12.90 -18.22
C LEU A 119 10.48 -11.54 -18.47
N LEU A 120 9.15 -11.47 -18.52
CA LEU A 120 8.41 -10.21 -18.66
C LEU A 120 8.57 -9.31 -17.42
N ASP A 121 8.68 -9.89 -16.23
CA ASP A 121 8.94 -9.14 -14.99
C ASP A 121 10.29 -8.40 -15.09
N VAL A 122 11.34 -9.09 -15.48
CA VAL A 122 12.67 -8.48 -15.64
C VAL A 122 12.65 -7.35 -16.66
N LEU A 123 11.95 -7.52 -17.78
CA LEU A 123 12.00 -6.59 -18.91
C LEU A 123 11.05 -5.39 -18.76
N PHE A 124 9.84 -5.59 -18.20
CA PHE A 124 8.79 -4.58 -18.25
C PHE A 124 8.04 -4.36 -16.91
N ILE A 125 7.71 -5.43 -16.19
CA ILE A 125 6.84 -5.34 -15.01
C ILE A 125 7.55 -4.62 -13.87
N ARG A 126 8.81 -4.95 -13.63
CA ARG A 126 9.62 -4.36 -12.56
C ARG A 126 9.73 -2.83 -12.66
N GLY A 127 9.93 -2.31 -13.88
CA GLY A 127 9.98 -0.86 -14.11
C GLY A 127 8.65 -0.17 -13.78
N ARG A 128 7.54 -0.75 -14.25
CA ARG A 128 6.19 -0.25 -13.97
C ARG A 128 5.82 -0.35 -12.50
N MET A 129 6.20 -1.44 -11.84
CA MET A 129 5.98 -1.63 -10.39
C MET A 129 6.74 -0.59 -9.56
N ARG A 130 7.99 -0.28 -9.94
CA ARG A 130 8.77 0.78 -9.27
C ARG A 130 8.15 2.16 -9.46
N ALA A 131 7.76 2.50 -10.69
CA ALA A 131 7.10 3.77 -10.97
C ALA A 131 5.76 3.89 -10.26
N GLY A 132 4.93 2.86 -10.30
CA GLY A 132 3.65 2.80 -9.61
C GLY A 132 3.79 2.89 -8.09
N SER A 133 4.78 2.22 -7.51
CA SER A 133 5.05 2.29 -6.07
C SER A 133 5.48 3.70 -5.62
N ARG A 134 6.31 4.38 -6.41
CA ARG A 134 6.68 5.78 -6.15
C ARG A 134 5.48 6.70 -6.24
N GLN A 135 4.71 6.59 -7.31
CA GLN A 135 3.50 7.37 -7.52
C GLN A 135 2.49 7.16 -6.39
N ALA A 136 2.36 5.93 -5.89
CA ALA A 136 1.49 5.62 -4.75
C ALA A 136 1.88 6.42 -3.50
N LEU A 137 3.15 6.48 -3.16
CA LEU A 137 3.61 7.21 -1.98
C LEU A 137 3.45 8.74 -2.14
N GLU A 138 3.68 9.26 -3.33
CA GLU A 138 3.46 10.68 -3.63
C GLU A 138 1.97 11.04 -3.54
N GLN A 139 1.09 10.16 -4.02
CA GLN A 139 -0.35 10.33 -3.91
C GLN A 139 -0.82 10.23 -2.45
N LEU A 140 -0.31 9.25 -1.70
CA LEU A 140 -0.59 9.09 -0.27
C LEU A 140 -0.25 10.36 0.52
N LYS A 141 0.94 10.91 0.29
CA LYS A 141 1.37 12.17 0.91
C LYS A 141 0.38 13.30 0.60
N ARG A 142 0.01 13.47 -0.66
CA ARG A 142 -0.95 14.51 -1.08
C ARG A 142 -2.30 14.35 -0.40
N VAL A 143 -2.84 13.14 -0.37
CA VAL A 143 -4.16 12.86 0.23
C VAL A 143 -4.15 13.15 1.74
N LEU A 144 -3.15 12.69 2.45
CA LEU A 144 -3.07 12.86 3.90
C LEU A 144 -2.79 14.31 4.31
N GLU A 145 -1.95 15.02 3.57
CA GLU A 145 -1.62 16.42 3.87
C GLU A 145 -2.75 17.38 3.49
N SER A 146 -3.52 17.12 2.42
CA SER A 146 -4.65 17.95 2.03
C SER A 146 -5.82 17.88 3.00
N SER A 147 -6.00 16.78 3.70
CA SER A 147 -7.04 16.61 4.73
C SER A 147 -6.86 17.56 5.93
N ASN A 148 -5.67 18.11 6.10
CA ASN A 148 -5.36 19.06 7.19
C ASN A 148 -5.79 20.50 6.88
N THR A 149 -6.06 20.83 5.62
CA THR A 149 -6.42 22.20 5.19
C THR A 149 -7.91 22.50 5.39
N SER A 150 -8.75 21.49 5.55
CA SER A 150 -10.19 21.64 5.74
C SER A 150 -10.63 21.94 7.19
N GLY A 151 -9.68 21.98 8.13
CA GLY A 151 -9.94 22.20 9.56
C GLY A 151 -9.68 23.63 10.07
N ILE A 152 -9.23 24.55 9.21
CA ILE A 152 -8.96 25.94 9.60
C ILE A 152 -9.83 26.86 8.75
N GLY A 153 -11.04 27.10 9.21
CA GLY A 153 -11.89 28.07 8.53
C GLY A 153 -13.32 28.09 9.04
N SER A 154 -13.53 28.49 10.28
CA SER A 154 -14.72 29.20 10.66
C SER A 154 -14.39 30.21 11.76
N PRO A 155 -14.22 31.49 11.43
CA PRO A 155 -14.40 32.54 12.43
C PRO A 155 -15.93 32.79 12.56
N ALA A 156 -16.38 32.73 13.78
CA ALA A 156 -17.67 33.22 14.19
C ALA A 156 -17.78 34.74 13.95
#